data_73c5eb5bf04d8d1dbc07e2e3680a0810
#
_entry.id   73c5eb5bf04d8d1dbc07e2e3680a0810
#
_cell.length_a   1.000
_cell.length_b   1.000
_cell.length_c   1.000
_cell.angle_alpha   90.00
_cell.angle_beta   90.00
_cell.angle_gamma   90.00
#
_symmetry.space_group_name_H-M   'P 1'
#
loop_
_entity.id
_entity.type
_entity.pdbx_description
1 polymer ?
#
loop_
_entity_poly.entity_id
_entity_poly.type
_entity_poly.pdbx_seq_one_letter_code
_entity_poly.pdbx_strand_id
1 'polypeptide(L)'
;MLTVVLHHMPPNEDTAARALAGALELSPVEARGRLAVPQGGPAIVARRAEPAAAADLVTRLNAAGFKAFALDADRVETDARRTAARRFTLGATELQVETRAGETRALPYAEVRFLARATGIFSETTTTTVESRQFSAGRALVSGGLVLTKGKTTTTKETEEAWEGWLVVYPHDGASIVFREAGTLWDGLGTALQPTRLANFTQLCTLLRARCPAAPYDDRLMRRAGQVQLLGPGFAPESSLDLALAVLAATPR
;
A
#
# COMPACT_ATOMS: atom_id res chain seq x y z
N MET A 1 -16.28 8.56 1.97
CA MET A 1 -16.90 7.74 0.89
C MET A 1 -16.78 6.27 1.23
N LEU A 2 -17.88 5.51 1.11
CA LEU A 2 -17.91 4.10 1.49
C LEU A 2 -17.63 3.20 0.29
N THR A 3 -16.78 2.20 0.50
CA THR A 3 -16.55 1.09 -0.42
C THR A 3 -17.22 -0.17 0.11
N VAL A 4 -17.93 -0.90 -0.75
CA VAL A 4 -18.54 -2.19 -0.41
C VAL A 4 -17.63 -3.30 -0.89
N VAL A 5 -17.25 -4.17 0.05
CA VAL A 5 -16.25 -5.23 -0.12
C VAL A 5 -16.95 -6.57 0.01
N LEU A 6 -16.70 -7.48 -0.92
CA LEU A 6 -16.99 -8.90 -0.79
C LEU A 6 -15.76 -9.62 -0.26
N HIS A 7 -15.93 -10.56 0.66
CA HIS A 7 -14.83 -11.38 1.16
C HIS A 7 -15.13 -12.88 1.17
N HIS A 8 -16.34 -13.24 0.82
CA HIS A 8 -16.74 -14.62 0.57
C HIS A 8 -17.83 -14.66 -0.49
N MET A 9 -17.77 -15.64 -1.36
CA MET A 9 -18.70 -15.84 -2.48
C MET A 9 -19.47 -17.15 -2.32
N PRO A 10 -20.74 -17.22 -2.78
CA PRO A 10 -21.46 -18.47 -2.88
C PRO A 10 -20.68 -19.49 -3.71
N PRO A 11 -20.80 -20.80 -3.41
CA PRO A 11 -20.02 -21.83 -4.09
C PRO A 11 -20.40 -22.02 -5.55
N ASN A 12 -21.63 -21.65 -5.95
CA ASN A 12 -22.08 -21.72 -7.35
C ASN A 12 -21.80 -20.38 -8.06
N GLU A 13 -20.83 -20.38 -8.96
CA GLU A 13 -20.35 -19.20 -9.67
C GLU A 13 -21.42 -18.51 -10.53
N ASP A 14 -22.27 -19.30 -11.24
CA ASP A 14 -23.33 -18.74 -12.07
C ASP A 14 -24.44 -18.09 -11.23
N THR A 15 -24.77 -18.69 -10.09
CA THR A 15 -25.73 -18.12 -9.15
C THR A 15 -25.19 -16.88 -8.52
N ALA A 16 -23.92 -16.87 -8.10
CA ALA A 16 -23.21 -15.71 -7.57
C ALA A 16 -23.17 -14.57 -8.59
N ALA A 17 -22.83 -14.86 -9.86
CA ALA A 17 -22.79 -13.86 -10.92
C ALA A 17 -24.16 -13.21 -11.17
N ARG A 18 -25.24 -13.99 -11.23
CA ARG A 18 -26.61 -13.47 -11.39
C ARG A 18 -27.07 -12.63 -10.20
N ALA A 19 -26.75 -13.09 -8.97
CA ALA A 19 -27.08 -12.35 -7.76
C ALA A 19 -26.32 -11.03 -7.66
N LEU A 20 -25.03 -11.03 -7.99
CA LEU A 20 -24.22 -9.81 -8.02
C LEU A 20 -24.68 -8.85 -9.12
N ALA A 21 -25.02 -9.36 -10.31
CA ALA A 21 -25.57 -8.59 -11.42
C ALA A 21 -26.86 -7.86 -11.01
N GLY A 22 -27.80 -8.55 -10.37
CA GLY A 22 -29.03 -7.95 -9.86
C GLY A 22 -28.79 -6.94 -8.73
N ALA A 23 -27.86 -7.21 -7.81
CA ALA A 23 -27.57 -6.29 -6.70
C ALA A 23 -26.87 -4.99 -7.14
N LEU A 24 -26.09 -5.03 -8.21
CA LEU A 24 -25.28 -3.90 -8.70
C LEU A 24 -25.79 -3.31 -10.03
N GLU A 25 -26.89 -3.84 -10.57
CA GLU A 25 -27.45 -3.45 -11.88
C GLU A 25 -26.42 -3.58 -13.02
N LEU A 26 -25.67 -4.69 -13.00
CA LEU A 26 -24.64 -5.02 -13.98
C LEU A 26 -25.12 -6.08 -14.96
N SER A 27 -24.42 -6.20 -16.09
CA SER A 27 -24.55 -7.38 -16.94
C SER A 27 -23.96 -8.62 -16.24
N PRO A 28 -24.44 -9.83 -16.55
CA PRO A 28 -23.90 -11.09 -16.00
C PRO A 28 -22.39 -11.26 -16.31
N VAL A 29 -21.91 -10.73 -17.44
CA VAL A 29 -20.50 -10.79 -17.85
C VAL A 29 -19.64 -9.90 -16.95
N GLU A 30 -20.08 -8.68 -16.70
CA GLU A 30 -19.37 -7.75 -15.77
C GLU A 30 -19.36 -8.31 -14.35
N ALA A 31 -20.48 -8.89 -13.89
CA ALA A 31 -20.55 -9.51 -12.59
C ALA A 31 -19.57 -10.69 -12.45
N ARG A 32 -19.48 -11.56 -13.47
CA ARG A 32 -18.47 -12.63 -13.50
C ARG A 32 -17.05 -12.08 -13.44
N GLY A 33 -16.75 -11.02 -14.20
CA GLY A 33 -15.44 -10.37 -14.16
C GLY A 33 -15.07 -9.85 -12.77
N ARG A 34 -16.04 -9.34 -12.00
CA ARG A 34 -15.82 -8.88 -10.61
C ARG A 34 -15.66 -10.02 -9.60
N LEU A 35 -16.23 -11.19 -9.90
CA LEU A 35 -16.10 -12.38 -9.06
C LEU A 35 -14.84 -13.19 -9.35
N ALA A 36 -14.18 -12.95 -10.48
CA ALA A 36 -12.93 -13.62 -10.86
C ALA A 36 -11.76 -13.15 -10.01
N VAL A 37 -11.88 -13.27 -8.67
CA VAL A 37 -10.86 -12.87 -7.71
C VAL A 37 -10.07 -14.09 -7.29
N PRO A 38 -8.73 -14.10 -7.47
CA PRO A 38 -7.90 -15.21 -7.03
C PRO A 38 -8.12 -15.53 -5.56
N GLN A 39 -8.26 -16.81 -5.24
CA GLN A 39 -8.45 -17.29 -3.86
C GLN A 39 -9.76 -16.82 -3.18
N GLY A 40 -10.76 -16.37 -3.96
CA GLY A 40 -12.09 -16.10 -3.40
C GLY A 40 -12.30 -14.77 -2.70
N GLY A 41 -11.48 -13.76 -2.94
CA GLY A 41 -11.65 -12.41 -2.39
C GLY A 41 -10.64 -12.03 -1.33
N PRO A 42 -10.66 -10.83 -0.72
CA PRO A 42 -11.68 -9.79 -0.86
C PRO A 42 -11.60 -8.98 -2.15
N ALA A 43 -12.71 -8.34 -2.51
CA ALA A 43 -12.76 -7.41 -3.65
C ALA A 43 -13.75 -6.28 -3.39
N ILE A 44 -13.38 -5.06 -3.78
CA ILE A 44 -14.28 -3.92 -3.80
C ILE A 44 -15.20 -4.04 -5.00
N VAL A 45 -16.52 -4.10 -4.76
CA VAL A 45 -17.52 -4.27 -5.82
C VAL A 45 -18.33 -3.01 -6.09
N ALA A 46 -18.40 -2.08 -5.14
CA ALA A 46 -19.12 -0.83 -5.32
C ALA A 46 -18.56 0.31 -4.46
N ARG A 47 -18.88 1.53 -4.88
CA ARG A 47 -18.63 2.77 -4.14
C ARG A 47 -19.98 3.45 -3.89
N ARG A 48 -20.17 3.99 -2.67
CA ARG A 48 -21.40 4.71 -2.31
C ARG A 48 -21.02 5.98 -1.53
N ALA A 49 -21.64 7.08 -1.87
CA ALA A 49 -21.46 8.32 -1.13
C ALA A 49 -22.25 8.26 0.19
N GLU A 50 -23.50 7.75 0.12
CA GLU A 50 -24.41 7.71 1.25
C GLU A 50 -24.25 6.44 2.08
N PRO A 51 -24.11 6.56 3.42
CA PRO A 51 -23.99 5.42 4.32
C PRO A 51 -25.18 4.45 4.24
N ALA A 52 -26.39 4.99 4.12
CA ALA A 52 -27.61 4.18 4.00
C ALA A 52 -27.61 3.31 2.74
N ALA A 53 -27.16 3.86 1.60
CA ALA A 53 -27.06 3.10 0.34
C ALA A 53 -25.99 2.02 0.39
N ALA A 54 -24.90 2.24 1.12
CA ALA A 54 -23.87 1.23 1.35
C ALA A 54 -24.38 0.10 2.25
N ALA A 55 -25.08 0.43 3.34
CA ALA A 55 -25.66 -0.54 4.27
C ALA A 55 -26.76 -1.40 3.59
N ASP A 56 -27.62 -0.79 2.80
CA ASP A 56 -28.65 -1.51 2.01
C ASP A 56 -27.99 -2.48 1.04
N LEU A 57 -26.97 -2.06 0.30
CA LEU A 57 -26.26 -2.93 -0.63
C LEU A 57 -25.57 -4.10 0.10
N VAL A 58 -24.94 -3.87 1.24
CA VAL A 58 -24.34 -4.93 2.08
C VAL A 58 -25.42 -5.92 2.51
N THR A 59 -26.59 -5.43 2.94
CA THR A 59 -27.72 -6.29 3.35
C THR A 59 -28.21 -7.16 2.20
N ARG A 60 -28.41 -6.59 1.01
CA ARG A 60 -28.83 -7.35 -0.19
C ARG A 60 -27.80 -8.38 -0.61
N LEU A 61 -26.50 -8.05 -0.58
CA LEU A 61 -25.43 -8.99 -0.90
C LEU A 61 -25.37 -10.14 0.10
N ASN A 62 -25.47 -9.85 1.40
CA ASN A 62 -25.49 -10.88 2.44
C ASN A 62 -26.73 -11.79 2.30
N ALA A 63 -27.90 -11.24 2.00
CA ALA A 63 -29.12 -12.02 1.71
C ALA A 63 -28.99 -12.91 0.46
N ALA A 64 -28.16 -12.52 -0.50
CA ALA A 64 -27.85 -13.30 -1.70
C ALA A 64 -26.74 -14.36 -1.47
N GLY A 65 -26.28 -14.56 -0.23
CA GLY A 65 -25.31 -15.58 0.14
C GLY A 65 -23.84 -15.17 0.04
N PHE A 66 -23.56 -13.89 -0.25
CA PHE A 66 -22.21 -13.34 -0.11
C PHE A 66 -21.90 -13.04 1.35
N LYS A 67 -20.61 -12.81 1.67
CA LYS A 67 -20.24 -12.06 2.87
C LYS A 67 -19.66 -10.73 2.44
N ALA A 68 -20.32 -9.66 2.84
CA ALA A 68 -19.98 -8.30 2.46
C ALA A 68 -19.91 -7.37 3.68
N PHE A 69 -19.08 -6.35 3.59
CA PHE A 69 -19.03 -5.27 4.56
C PHE A 69 -18.76 -3.93 3.85
N ALA A 70 -19.06 -2.82 4.53
CA ALA A 70 -18.72 -1.49 4.05
C ALA A 70 -17.49 -0.96 4.80
N LEU A 71 -16.57 -0.35 4.06
CA LEU A 71 -15.38 0.31 4.58
C LEU A 71 -15.39 1.79 4.21
N ASP A 72 -15.16 2.67 5.18
CA ASP A 72 -15.03 4.11 4.92
C ASP A 72 -13.62 4.40 4.37
N ALA A 73 -13.54 4.68 3.07
CA ALA A 73 -12.29 4.98 2.38
C ALA A 73 -11.59 6.25 2.90
N ASP A 74 -12.34 7.19 3.51
CA ASP A 74 -11.78 8.43 4.05
C ASP A 74 -11.17 8.24 5.45
N ARG A 75 -11.45 7.08 6.07
CA ARG A 75 -10.95 6.73 7.41
C ARG A 75 -9.87 5.65 7.40
N VAL A 76 -9.44 5.19 6.22
CA VAL A 76 -8.36 4.22 6.15
C VAL A 76 -7.05 4.81 6.69
N GLU A 77 -6.24 3.96 7.30
CA GLU A 77 -4.90 4.34 7.72
C GLU A 77 -4.05 4.62 6.48
N THR A 78 -3.63 5.87 6.35
CA THR A 78 -2.73 6.28 5.26
C THR A 78 -1.28 5.97 5.63
N ASP A 79 -0.42 5.90 4.63
CA ASP A 79 1.00 5.68 4.81
C ASP A 79 1.64 6.68 5.79
N ALA A 80 1.23 7.95 5.75
CA ALA A 80 1.71 9.00 6.66
C ALA A 80 1.35 8.77 8.14
N ARG A 81 0.35 7.93 8.43
CA ARG A 81 -0.06 7.59 9.81
C ARG A 81 0.60 6.33 10.34
N ARG A 82 1.24 5.54 9.48
CA ARG A 82 1.95 4.33 9.89
C ARG A 82 3.27 4.67 10.58
N THR A 83 3.70 3.81 11.48
CA THR A 83 5.05 3.85 12.03
C THR A 83 6.03 3.32 10.99
N ALA A 84 6.74 4.20 10.28
CA ALA A 84 7.73 3.80 9.29
C ALA A 84 9.02 3.34 10.00
N ALA A 85 9.32 2.04 9.93
CA ALA A 85 10.50 1.45 10.53
C ALA A 85 11.76 1.83 9.74
N ARG A 86 12.66 2.59 10.38
CA ARG A 86 14.00 2.88 9.86
C ARG A 86 15.01 1.83 10.27
N ARG A 87 14.96 1.44 11.56
CA ARG A 87 15.74 0.35 12.16
C ARG A 87 14.81 -0.59 12.88
N PHE A 88 15.29 -1.80 13.14
CA PHE A 88 14.54 -2.77 13.90
C PHE A 88 15.46 -3.74 14.64
N THR A 89 14.91 -4.37 15.66
CA THR A 89 15.52 -5.50 16.36
C THR A 89 14.47 -6.59 16.51
N LEU A 90 14.84 -7.79 16.15
CA LEU A 90 14.00 -8.99 16.31
C LEU A 90 14.34 -9.66 17.63
N GLY A 91 13.70 -9.24 18.72
CA GLY A 91 13.84 -9.87 20.04
C GLY A 91 13.27 -11.28 20.10
N ALA A 92 13.35 -11.90 21.26
CA ALA A 92 12.79 -13.23 21.48
C ALA A 92 11.25 -13.23 21.45
N THR A 93 10.61 -12.20 22.04
CA THR A 93 9.15 -12.12 22.25
C THR A 93 8.52 -10.92 21.57
N GLU A 94 9.31 -9.95 21.10
CA GLU A 94 8.82 -8.71 20.53
C GLU A 94 9.68 -8.20 19.37
N LEU A 95 9.06 -7.41 18.53
CA LEU A 95 9.67 -6.59 17.51
C LEU A 95 9.89 -5.19 18.10
N GLN A 96 11.12 -4.68 18.05
CA GLN A 96 11.40 -3.28 18.34
C GLN A 96 11.69 -2.56 17.03
N VAL A 97 11.10 -1.38 16.86
CA VAL A 97 11.34 -0.53 15.69
C VAL A 97 11.74 0.87 16.14
N GLU A 98 12.60 1.49 15.35
CA GLU A 98 13.00 2.87 15.47
C GLU A 98 12.62 3.61 14.19
N THR A 99 11.97 4.75 14.31
CA THR A 99 11.61 5.63 13.20
C THR A 99 12.80 6.49 12.77
N ARG A 100 12.67 7.20 11.65
CA ARG A 100 13.68 8.17 11.21
C ARG A 100 13.84 9.35 12.19
N ALA A 101 12.80 9.66 12.97
CA ALA A 101 12.83 10.68 14.02
C ALA A 101 13.50 10.20 15.33
N GLY A 102 13.90 8.92 15.40
CA GLY A 102 14.48 8.32 16.61
C GLY A 102 13.46 7.83 17.62
N GLU A 103 12.17 7.89 17.29
CA GLU A 103 11.13 7.32 18.15
C GLU A 103 11.20 5.80 18.12
N THR A 104 11.11 5.18 19.30
CA THR A 104 11.15 3.73 19.43
C THR A 104 9.78 3.19 19.80
N ARG A 105 9.43 2.03 19.23
CA ARG A 105 8.20 1.31 19.55
C ARG A 105 8.50 -0.18 19.66
N ALA A 106 8.03 -0.82 20.74
CA ALA A 106 8.01 -2.26 20.89
C ALA A 106 6.64 -2.81 20.54
N LEU A 107 6.60 -3.96 19.89
CA LEU A 107 5.39 -4.69 19.55
C LEU A 107 5.61 -6.19 19.87
N PRO A 108 4.96 -6.72 20.89
CA PRO A 108 4.96 -8.15 21.16
C PRO A 108 4.43 -8.94 19.96
N TYR A 109 5.06 -10.07 19.60
CA TYR A 109 4.60 -10.87 18.46
C TYR A 109 3.18 -11.41 18.65
N ALA A 110 2.76 -11.65 19.89
CA ALA A 110 1.39 -12.06 20.22
C ALA A 110 0.34 -10.98 19.92
N GLU A 111 0.74 -9.71 19.88
CA GLU A 111 -0.13 -8.58 19.55
C GLU A 111 -0.24 -8.32 18.05
N VAL A 112 0.47 -9.07 17.23
CA VAL A 112 0.35 -8.95 15.76
C VAL A 112 -0.88 -9.73 15.31
N ARG A 113 -1.87 -8.99 14.79
CA ARG A 113 -3.12 -9.60 14.28
C ARG A 113 -3.07 -9.96 12.80
N PHE A 114 -2.20 -9.31 12.01
CA PHE A 114 -2.15 -9.50 10.56
C PHE A 114 -0.84 -8.98 9.96
N LEU A 115 -0.35 -9.68 8.94
CA LEU A 115 0.81 -9.29 8.14
C LEU A 115 0.40 -9.16 6.68
N ALA A 116 0.65 -8.01 6.06
CA ALA A 116 0.42 -7.78 4.64
C ALA A 116 1.72 -7.48 3.92
N ARG A 117 1.98 -8.18 2.82
CA ARG A 117 3.07 -7.85 1.89
C ARG A 117 2.49 -7.26 0.61
N ALA A 118 3.03 -6.12 0.20
CA ALA A 118 2.58 -5.39 -0.96
C ALA A 118 3.77 -4.84 -1.76
N THR A 119 3.48 -4.35 -2.96
CA THR A 119 4.41 -3.52 -3.73
C THR A 119 3.78 -2.14 -3.89
N GLY A 120 4.49 -1.12 -3.46
CA GLY A 120 4.11 0.28 -3.58
C GLY A 120 4.96 1.02 -4.59
N ILE A 121 4.52 2.21 -4.98
CA ILE A 121 5.32 3.13 -5.75
C ILE A 121 6.04 4.07 -4.79
N PHE A 122 7.34 4.15 -4.93
CA PHE A 122 8.16 5.15 -4.28
C PHE A 122 8.53 6.21 -5.31
N SER A 123 8.17 7.46 -5.05
CA SER A 123 8.56 8.59 -5.88
C SER A 123 9.72 9.32 -5.21
N GLU A 124 10.91 9.26 -5.79
CA GLU A 124 12.04 10.06 -5.38
C GLU A 124 12.16 11.27 -6.29
N THR A 125 11.96 12.47 -5.75
CA THR A 125 12.15 13.69 -6.50
C THR A 125 13.55 14.23 -6.22
N THR A 126 14.44 14.06 -7.19
CA THR A 126 15.77 14.65 -7.15
C THR A 126 15.71 16.05 -7.75
N THR A 127 16.04 17.05 -6.94
CA THR A 127 16.16 18.43 -7.39
C THR A 127 17.61 18.73 -7.66
N THR A 128 18.00 18.82 -8.93
CA THR A 128 19.34 19.22 -9.33
C THR A 128 19.33 20.70 -9.72
N THR A 129 20.06 21.50 -8.96
CA THR A 129 20.26 22.91 -9.29
C THR A 129 21.62 23.08 -9.92
N VAL A 130 21.64 23.42 -11.21
CA VAL A 130 22.87 23.70 -11.95
C VAL A 130 23.01 25.21 -12.14
N GLU A 131 24.02 25.77 -11.53
CA GLU A 131 24.43 27.15 -11.81
C GLU A 131 25.37 27.16 -13.01
N SER A 132 24.91 27.69 -14.13
CA SER A 132 25.73 27.90 -15.31
C SER A 132 26.02 29.38 -15.51
N ARG A 133 27.26 29.71 -15.81
CA ARG A 133 27.67 31.06 -16.21
C ARG A 133 27.67 31.12 -17.76
N GLN A 134 26.69 31.82 -18.33
CA GLN A 134 26.64 32.03 -19.75
C GLN A 134 27.28 33.38 -20.10
N PHE A 135 28.06 33.40 -21.19
CA PHE A 135 28.60 34.62 -21.76
C PHE A 135 27.45 35.52 -22.21
N SER A 136 27.49 36.80 -21.83
CA SER A 136 26.47 37.78 -22.17
C SER A 136 27.14 38.95 -22.91
N ALA A 137 27.03 38.96 -24.23
CA ALA A 137 27.55 40.01 -25.07
C ALA A 137 26.99 41.42 -24.71
N GLY A 138 25.70 41.47 -24.32
CA GLY A 138 25.08 42.71 -23.87
C GLY A 138 25.68 43.31 -22.59
N ARG A 139 26.07 42.47 -21.62
CA ARG A 139 26.75 42.94 -20.40
C ARG A 139 28.20 43.31 -20.63
N ALA A 140 28.86 42.62 -21.55
CA ALA A 140 30.24 42.97 -21.94
C ALA A 140 30.30 44.36 -22.57
N LEU A 141 29.34 44.73 -23.39
CA LEU A 141 29.25 46.05 -24.01
C LEU A 141 28.96 47.19 -23.01
N VAL A 142 28.02 46.94 -22.06
CA VAL A 142 27.63 47.96 -21.08
C VAL A 142 28.68 48.17 -19.97
N SER A 143 29.44 47.12 -19.61
CA SER A 143 30.43 47.15 -18.54
C SER A 143 31.87 47.41 -19.00
N GLY A 144 32.10 47.75 -20.26
CA GLY A 144 33.43 47.94 -20.82
C GLY A 144 34.32 46.70 -20.72
N GLY A 145 33.74 45.52 -20.78
CA GLY A 145 34.47 44.24 -20.72
C GLY A 145 34.71 43.67 -19.34
N LEU A 146 34.28 44.34 -18.26
CA LEU A 146 34.53 43.89 -16.87
C LEU A 146 33.60 42.79 -16.38
N VAL A 147 32.39 42.65 -16.98
CA VAL A 147 31.42 41.61 -16.60
C VAL A 147 30.99 40.85 -17.85
N LEU A 148 31.60 39.70 -18.06
CA LEU A 148 31.40 38.87 -19.27
C LEU A 148 30.33 37.78 -19.11
N THR A 149 29.90 37.47 -17.89
CA THR A 149 29.05 36.35 -17.63
C THR A 149 27.75 36.70 -16.88
N LYS A 150 26.65 36.07 -17.26
CA LYS A 150 25.38 36.11 -16.55
C LYS A 150 25.15 34.73 -15.89
N GLY A 151 24.98 34.73 -14.60
CA GLY A 151 24.57 33.51 -13.88
C GLY A 151 23.17 33.10 -14.33
N LYS A 152 23.00 31.86 -14.78
CA LYS A 152 21.71 31.25 -15.06
C LYS A 152 21.60 30.04 -14.13
N THR A 153 20.66 30.09 -13.21
CA THR A 153 20.30 28.96 -12.37
C THR A 153 19.19 28.17 -13.07
N THR A 154 19.47 26.94 -13.41
CA THR A 154 18.47 26.03 -13.95
C THR A 154 18.20 24.96 -12.91
N THR A 155 16.98 24.89 -12.41
CA THR A 155 16.54 23.86 -11.48
C THR A 155 15.77 22.82 -12.28
N THR A 156 16.31 21.62 -12.35
CA THR A 156 15.64 20.45 -12.97
C THR A 156 15.13 19.56 -11.84
N LYS A 157 13.84 19.28 -11.86
CA LYS A 157 13.23 18.28 -10.98
C LYS A 157 13.01 17.01 -11.79
N GLU A 158 13.70 15.96 -11.44
CA GLU A 158 13.45 14.61 -11.96
C GLU A 158 12.75 13.82 -10.86
N THR A 159 11.59 13.26 -11.21
CA THR A 159 10.87 12.34 -10.34
C THR A 159 11.00 10.95 -10.94
N GLU A 160 11.74 10.08 -10.26
CA GLU A 160 11.80 8.66 -10.59
C GLU A 160 10.76 7.93 -9.75
N GLU A 161 9.88 7.19 -10.43
CA GLU A 161 8.96 6.26 -9.80
C GLU A 161 9.58 4.87 -9.81
N ALA A 162 9.87 4.35 -8.63
CA ALA A 162 10.38 3.00 -8.45
C ALA A 162 9.39 2.15 -7.65
N TRP A 163 9.25 0.89 -8.04
CA TRP A 163 8.48 -0.08 -7.27
C TRP A 163 9.31 -0.61 -6.12
N GLU A 164 8.77 -0.55 -4.91
CA GLU A 164 9.43 -1.11 -3.73
C GLU A 164 8.52 -2.07 -2.96
N GLY A 165 9.14 -3.03 -2.28
CA GLY A 165 8.46 -3.93 -1.38
C GLY A 165 8.02 -3.24 -0.07
N TRP A 166 6.77 -3.48 0.34
CA TRP A 166 6.19 -3.05 1.60
C TRP A 166 5.77 -4.26 2.42
N LEU A 167 6.17 -4.30 3.68
CA LEU A 167 5.63 -5.22 4.67
C LEU A 167 4.94 -4.40 5.75
N VAL A 168 3.63 -4.59 5.89
CA VAL A 168 2.82 -3.90 6.89
C VAL A 168 2.44 -4.89 7.98
N VAL A 169 2.81 -4.54 9.22
CA VAL A 169 2.52 -5.30 10.43
C VAL A 169 1.38 -4.59 11.15
N TYR A 170 0.23 -5.24 11.23
CA TYR A 170 -0.95 -4.72 11.89
C TYR A 170 -1.03 -5.28 13.32
N PRO A 171 -0.93 -4.45 14.35
CA PRO A 171 -1.21 -4.85 15.72
C PRO A 171 -2.72 -4.97 15.96
N HIS A 172 -3.12 -5.54 17.11
CA HIS A 172 -4.51 -5.49 17.55
C HIS A 172 -4.94 -4.04 17.79
N ASP A 173 -4.08 -3.23 18.41
CA ASP A 173 -4.35 -1.85 18.75
C ASP A 173 -3.23 -0.90 18.24
N GLY A 174 -3.64 0.33 17.90
CA GLY A 174 -2.73 1.40 17.47
C GLY A 174 -2.36 1.34 15.99
N ALA A 175 -1.44 2.23 15.60
CA ALA A 175 -0.99 2.38 14.22
C ALA A 175 -0.21 1.15 13.74
N SER A 176 -0.33 0.82 12.47
CA SER A 176 0.48 -0.24 11.87
C SER A 176 1.94 0.17 11.72
N ILE A 177 2.83 -0.82 11.61
CA ILE A 177 4.24 -0.63 11.34
C ILE A 177 4.50 -0.99 9.89
N VAL A 178 5.20 -0.13 9.14
CA VAL A 178 5.57 -0.40 7.76
C VAL A 178 7.08 -0.50 7.61
N PHE A 179 7.54 -1.60 7.03
CA PHE A 179 8.90 -1.79 6.54
C PHE A 179 8.90 -1.58 5.04
N ARG A 180 9.77 -0.70 4.56
CA ARG A 180 9.96 -0.43 3.14
C ARG A 180 11.32 -0.96 2.70
N GLU A 181 11.35 -1.64 1.56
CA GLU A 181 12.57 -2.24 1.04
C GLU A 181 13.70 -1.21 0.90
N ALA A 182 13.40 -0.02 0.36
CA ALA A 182 14.38 1.04 0.17
C ALA A 182 14.67 1.84 1.44
N GLY A 183 13.69 1.97 2.34
CA GLY A 183 13.74 2.86 3.50
C GLY A 183 14.34 2.25 4.77
N THR A 184 14.36 0.93 4.91
CA THR A 184 14.76 0.21 6.11
C THR A 184 16.25 -0.11 6.10
N LEU A 185 16.91 0.01 7.25
CA LEU A 185 18.27 -0.48 7.50
C LEU A 185 18.20 -1.94 7.96
N TRP A 186 19.04 -2.81 7.40
CA TRP A 186 18.93 -4.26 7.52
C TRP A 186 19.84 -4.89 8.59
N ASP A 187 20.61 -4.08 9.31
CA ASP A 187 21.50 -4.50 10.40
C ASP A 187 20.76 -5.29 11.51
N GLY A 188 19.46 -5.01 11.72
CA GLY A 188 18.61 -5.76 12.64
C GLY A 188 18.37 -7.23 12.30
N LEU A 189 18.77 -7.69 11.10
CA LEU A 189 18.79 -9.12 10.75
C LEU A 189 19.96 -9.88 11.39
N GLY A 190 21.00 -9.19 11.85
CA GLY A 190 22.17 -9.81 12.48
C GLY A 190 22.82 -10.86 11.58
N THR A 191 22.93 -12.08 12.08
CA THR A 191 23.52 -13.22 11.33
C THR A 191 22.68 -13.69 10.15
N ALA A 192 21.41 -13.27 10.05
CA ALA A 192 20.53 -13.60 8.92
C ALA A 192 20.61 -12.57 7.78
N LEU A 193 21.51 -11.59 7.87
CA LEU A 193 21.73 -10.57 6.84
C LEU A 193 22.10 -11.20 5.49
N GLN A 194 21.47 -10.70 4.43
CA GLN A 194 21.61 -11.19 3.06
C GLN A 194 22.38 -10.16 2.20
N PRO A 195 22.97 -10.59 1.06
CA PRO A 195 23.79 -9.71 0.22
C PRO A 195 23.01 -8.57 -0.46
N THR A 196 21.70 -8.73 -0.68
CA THR A 196 20.91 -7.74 -1.40
C THR A 196 19.76 -7.21 -0.56
N ARG A 197 19.32 -5.99 -0.87
CA ARG A 197 18.19 -5.34 -0.21
C ARG A 197 16.90 -6.16 -0.33
N LEU A 198 16.59 -6.65 -1.53
CA LEU A 198 15.43 -7.51 -1.77
C LEU A 198 15.49 -8.82 -0.98
N ALA A 199 16.68 -9.45 -0.90
CA ALA A 199 16.86 -10.67 -0.12
C ALA A 199 16.68 -10.40 1.38
N ASN A 200 17.19 -9.27 1.90
CA ASN A 200 16.99 -8.84 3.28
C ASN A 200 15.49 -8.59 3.59
N PHE A 201 14.79 -7.90 2.69
CA PHE A 201 13.36 -7.67 2.82
C PHE A 201 12.57 -8.99 2.85
N THR A 202 12.90 -9.92 1.97
CA THR A 202 12.28 -11.26 1.92
C THR A 202 12.59 -12.07 3.18
N GLN A 203 13.82 -11.98 3.68
CA GLN A 203 14.24 -12.62 4.94
C GLN A 203 13.46 -12.08 6.13
N LEU A 204 13.28 -10.75 6.24
CA LEU A 204 12.45 -10.15 7.28
C LEU A 204 11.01 -10.67 7.23
N CYS A 205 10.39 -10.74 6.04
CA CYS A 205 9.05 -11.31 5.87
C CYS A 205 8.97 -12.74 6.41
N THR A 206 9.96 -13.57 6.08
CA THR A 206 10.03 -14.96 6.53
C THR A 206 10.16 -15.06 8.06
N LEU A 207 11.05 -14.26 8.65
CA LEU A 207 11.28 -14.26 10.09
C LEU A 207 10.06 -13.77 10.88
N LEU A 208 9.38 -12.70 10.42
CA LEU A 208 8.17 -12.21 11.10
C LEU A 208 7.02 -13.19 10.99
N ARG A 209 6.81 -13.85 9.85
CA ARG A 209 5.83 -14.93 9.73
C ARG A 209 6.09 -16.06 10.70
N ALA A 210 7.35 -16.46 10.86
CA ALA A 210 7.71 -17.53 11.80
C ALA A 210 7.49 -17.14 13.26
N ARG A 211 7.68 -15.85 13.60
CA ARG A 211 7.49 -15.33 14.97
C ARG A 211 6.03 -14.99 15.30
N CYS A 212 5.20 -14.78 14.28
CA CYS A 212 3.77 -14.45 14.45
C CYS A 212 2.89 -15.56 13.82
N PRO A 213 2.98 -16.81 14.27
CA PRO A 213 2.28 -17.93 13.63
C PRO A 213 0.76 -17.83 13.71
N ALA A 214 0.22 -17.10 14.67
CA ALA A 214 -1.21 -16.84 14.82
C ALA A 214 -1.71 -15.71 13.87
N ALA A 215 -0.81 -14.86 13.40
CA ALA A 215 -1.17 -13.76 12.50
C ALA A 215 -1.27 -14.27 11.06
N PRO A 216 -2.43 -14.16 10.40
CA PRO A 216 -2.53 -14.45 8.97
C PRO A 216 -1.58 -13.56 8.16
N TYR A 217 -1.06 -14.13 7.08
CA TYR A 217 -0.18 -13.44 6.15
C TYR A 217 -0.81 -13.40 4.76
N ASP A 218 -0.75 -12.23 4.12
CA ASP A 218 -1.30 -12.02 2.78
C ASP A 218 -0.31 -11.26 1.90
N ASP A 219 0.00 -11.79 0.72
CA ASP A 219 0.94 -11.23 -0.23
C ASP A 219 0.33 -10.96 -1.61
N ARG A 220 -1.01 -11.01 -1.74
CA ARG A 220 -1.69 -10.79 -3.02
C ARG A 220 -1.42 -9.41 -3.62
N LEU A 221 -1.12 -8.41 -2.78
CA LEU A 221 -0.80 -7.05 -3.22
C LEU A 221 0.64 -6.89 -3.74
N MET A 222 1.44 -7.94 -3.75
CA MET A 222 2.75 -7.92 -4.40
C MET A 222 2.67 -7.81 -5.92
N ARG A 223 1.55 -8.23 -6.50
CA ARG A 223 1.35 -8.22 -7.96
C ARG A 223 0.28 -7.20 -8.31
N ARG A 224 0.55 -6.41 -9.37
CA ARG A 224 -0.42 -5.44 -9.90
C ARG A 224 -1.78 -6.09 -10.19
N ALA A 225 -1.80 -7.31 -10.72
CA ALA A 225 -3.03 -8.04 -10.97
C ALA A 225 -3.87 -8.24 -9.68
N GLY A 226 -3.23 -8.60 -8.57
CA GLY A 226 -3.90 -8.74 -7.27
C GLY A 226 -4.44 -7.41 -6.74
N GLN A 227 -3.70 -6.32 -6.93
CA GLN A 227 -4.14 -4.98 -6.54
C GLN A 227 -5.37 -4.54 -7.37
N VAL A 228 -5.31 -4.71 -8.70
CA VAL A 228 -6.43 -4.38 -9.61
C VAL A 228 -7.68 -5.19 -9.26
N GLN A 229 -7.52 -6.48 -9.00
CA GLN A 229 -8.64 -7.36 -8.68
C GLN A 229 -9.28 -7.01 -7.33
N LEU A 230 -8.48 -6.72 -6.31
CA LEU A 230 -8.98 -6.31 -5.01
C LEU A 230 -9.67 -4.96 -5.06
N LEU A 231 -9.06 -3.98 -5.71
CA LEU A 231 -9.56 -2.62 -5.78
C LEU A 231 -10.79 -2.49 -6.69
N GLY A 232 -10.88 -3.34 -7.71
CA GLY A 232 -11.95 -3.27 -8.69
C GLY A 232 -11.88 -2.03 -9.60
N PRO A 233 -12.89 -1.82 -10.44
CA PRO A 233 -12.90 -0.69 -11.37
C PRO A 233 -13.03 0.65 -10.64
N GLY A 234 -12.35 1.66 -11.16
CA GLY A 234 -12.41 3.03 -10.66
C GLY A 234 -11.38 3.38 -9.58
N PHE A 235 -10.45 2.47 -9.30
CA PHE A 235 -9.27 2.76 -8.47
C PHE A 235 -7.99 2.50 -9.25
N ALA A 236 -7.05 3.44 -9.16
CA ALA A 236 -5.71 3.24 -9.67
C ALA A 236 -4.86 2.57 -8.59
N PRO A 237 -4.23 1.41 -8.85
CA PRO A 237 -3.41 0.71 -7.85
C PRO A 237 -2.32 1.59 -7.27
N GLU A 238 -1.74 2.46 -8.11
CA GLU A 238 -0.65 3.37 -7.76
C GLU A 238 -1.01 4.33 -6.61
N SER A 239 -2.24 4.83 -6.60
CA SER A 239 -2.73 5.81 -5.61
C SER A 239 -3.65 5.20 -4.54
N SER A 240 -3.96 3.91 -4.63
CA SER A 240 -4.98 3.27 -3.79
C SER A 240 -4.44 2.12 -2.95
N LEU A 241 -3.11 2.03 -2.78
CA LEU A 241 -2.49 0.96 -2.00
C LEU A 241 -2.96 0.96 -0.54
N ASP A 242 -3.11 2.14 0.06
CA ASP A 242 -3.60 2.26 1.44
C ASP A 242 -5.01 1.69 1.60
N LEU A 243 -5.88 1.94 0.62
CA LEU A 243 -7.23 1.37 0.61
C LEU A 243 -7.17 -0.16 0.45
N ALA A 244 -6.33 -0.66 -0.46
CA ALA A 244 -6.17 -2.11 -0.66
C ALA A 244 -5.66 -2.81 0.61
N LEU A 245 -4.67 -2.23 1.29
CA LEU A 245 -4.16 -2.70 2.57
C LEU A 245 -5.23 -2.68 3.67
N ALA A 246 -6.01 -1.60 3.74
CA ALA A 246 -7.11 -1.47 4.70
C ALA A 246 -8.22 -2.50 4.47
N VAL A 247 -8.56 -2.80 3.21
CA VAL A 247 -9.50 -3.86 2.85
C VAL A 247 -9.00 -5.21 3.34
N LEU A 248 -7.73 -5.56 3.11
CA LEU A 248 -7.15 -6.80 3.61
C LEU A 248 -7.16 -6.87 5.14
N ALA A 249 -6.80 -5.78 5.80
CA ALA A 249 -6.75 -5.71 7.26
C ALA A 249 -8.14 -5.76 7.92
N ALA A 250 -9.19 -5.25 7.25
CA ALA A 250 -10.57 -5.26 7.74
C ALA A 250 -11.33 -6.54 7.41
N THR A 251 -10.81 -7.37 6.50
CA THR A 251 -11.47 -8.62 6.09
C THR A 251 -11.54 -9.61 7.25
N PRO A 252 -12.72 -10.09 7.68
CA PRO A 252 -12.87 -11.13 8.69
C PRO A 252 -12.24 -12.45 8.22
N ARG A 253 -11.56 -13.14 9.12
CA ARG A 253 -10.81 -14.39 8.84
C ARG A 253 -11.26 -15.49 9.76
#